data_b8abb49af9ef675e8c9949070210b116
#
_entry.id   b8abb49af9ef675e8c9949070210b116
#
_cell.length_a   1.000
_cell.length_b   1.000
_cell.length_c   1.000
_cell.angle_alpha   90.00
_cell.angle_beta   90.00
_cell.angle_gamma   90.00
#
_symmetry.space_group_name_H-M   'P 1'
#
loop_
_entity.id
_entity.type
_entity.pdbx_description
1 polymer ?
#
loop_
_entity_poly.entity_id
_entity_poly.type
_entity_poly.pdbx_seq_one_letter_code
_entity_poly.pdbx_strand_id
1 'polypeptide(L)'
;MVFLKRTRRITMNSLTLTLSPEQVSALEAKYPSYVESPPPHSVLRLKIDGLTITAYQSGKVLFQGKGIETFIQKNQLESLMETSEEKSKDTPSLPKDFSSWSVMGSDEVGNGAYFGPLTVASAYVSKENIPLLKKMGVKDSKDLTDEQIRAFVPKIKEVIPYKLLTLWPEKYNEVQQVKNLNEMKALLHNQALRLLSEKIMPESPEGYLIDQFCKPELYYRYLKGQPLVDKNKTYFITKGESHHIAVAAASMIARCAFLDGLDSLSTEFGYKLPSGAGSNVDQIAAKILKHNGMNILRKVAKLHFANTEKAKRMKE
;
A
#
# COMPACT_ATOMS: atom_id res chain seq x y z
N MET A 1 19.29 -43.70 -15.68
CA MET A 1 19.82 -42.32 -15.66
C MET A 1 18.74 -41.43 -15.10
N VAL A 2 18.78 -41.16 -13.78
CA VAL A 2 17.72 -40.48 -13.04
C VAL A 2 18.06 -38.99 -13.01
N PHE A 3 17.26 -38.15 -13.65
CA PHE A 3 17.40 -36.70 -13.60
C PHE A 3 16.89 -36.19 -12.26
N LEU A 4 17.81 -35.84 -11.36
CA LEU A 4 17.54 -35.08 -10.15
C LEU A 4 17.10 -33.64 -10.54
N LYS A 5 15.81 -33.33 -10.42
CA LYS A 5 15.31 -31.96 -10.47
C LYS A 5 15.87 -31.19 -9.26
N ARG A 6 16.81 -30.26 -9.52
CA ARG A 6 17.25 -29.26 -8.55
C ARG A 6 16.07 -28.32 -8.28
N THR A 7 15.38 -28.56 -7.18
CA THR A 7 14.43 -27.58 -6.60
C THR A 7 15.21 -26.35 -6.13
N ARG A 8 14.99 -25.21 -6.75
CA ARG A 8 15.47 -23.92 -6.23
C ARG A 8 14.83 -23.72 -4.87
N ARG A 9 15.60 -23.79 -3.81
CA ARG A 9 15.19 -23.32 -2.47
C ARG A 9 14.99 -21.81 -2.55
N ILE A 10 13.73 -21.36 -2.50
CA ILE A 10 13.36 -19.96 -2.28
C ILE A 10 13.55 -19.76 -0.78
N THR A 11 14.60 -19.08 -0.36
CA THR A 11 14.80 -18.70 1.04
C THR A 11 13.79 -17.62 1.40
N MET A 12 12.79 -17.95 2.22
CA MET A 12 11.84 -16.98 2.77
C MET A 12 12.56 -16.06 3.77
N ASN A 13 12.58 -14.76 3.48
CA ASN A 13 13.14 -13.74 4.39
C ASN A 13 12.11 -13.21 5.40
N SER A 14 10.83 -13.53 5.23
CA SER A 14 9.73 -13.13 6.12
C SER A 14 8.55 -14.10 5.99
N LEU A 15 7.91 -14.43 7.12
CA LEU A 15 6.70 -15.26 7.22
C LEU A 15 5.83 -14.73 8.34
N THR A 16 4.51 -14.70 8.17
CA THR A 16 3.56 -14.39 9.24
C THR A 16 2.60 -15.56 9.42
N LEU A 17 2.51 -16.08 10.64
CA LEU A 17 1.56 -17.10 11.05
C LEU A 17 0.59 -16.53 12.10
N THR A 18 -0.53 -17.22 12.33
CA THR A 18 -1.42 -16.95 13.46
C THR A 18 -1.22 -18.07 14.48
N LEU A 19 -0.77 -17.72 15.69
CA LEU A 19 -0.56 -18.63 16.79
C LEU A 19 -1.57 -18.34 17.91
N SER A 20 -1.97 -19.39 18.64
CA SER A 20 -2.77 -19.19 19.85
C SER A 20 -1.90 -18.61 20.99
N PRO A 21 -2.51 -18.00 22.02
CA PRO A 21 -1.77 -17.53 23.19
C PRO A 21 -0.92 -18.62 23.86
N GLU A 22 -1.44 -19.85 23.89
CA GLU A 22 -0.74 -21.02 24.46
C GLU A 22 0.51 -21.39 23.64
N GLN A 23 0.40 -21.32 22.30
CA GLN A 23 1.54 -21.56 21.41
C GLN A 23 2.61 -20.46 21.55
N VAL A 24 2.20 -19.20 21.72
CA VAL A 24 3.14 -18.10 21.98
C VAL A 24 3.85 -18.29 23.31
N SER A 25 3.12 -18.63 24.38
CA SER A 25 3.71 -18.92 25.70
C SER A 25 4.65 -20.13 25.67
N ALA A 26 4.33 -21.16 24.88
CA ALA A 26 5.21 -22.31 24.68
C ALA A 26 6.54 -21.95 24.00
N LEU A 27 6.50 -21.04 23.03
CA LEU A 27 7.72 -20.52 22.38
C LEU A 27 8.57 -19.71 23.39
N GLU A 28 7.96 -18.85 24.19
CA GLU A 28 8.66 -18.09 25.23
C GLU A 28 9.34 -19.03 26.24
N ALA A 29 8.62 -20.00 26.75
CA ALA A 29 9.15 -21.00 27.70
C ALA A 29 10.28 -21.85 27.11
N LYS A 30 10.22 -22.17 25.81
CA LYS A 30 11.23 -22.98 25.11
C LYS A 30 12.51 -22.19 24.79
N TYR A 31 12.43 -20.88 24.66
CA TYR A 31 13.55 -20.01 24.25
C TYR A 31 13.80 -18.84 25.22
N PRO A 32 13.89 -19.04 26.54
CA PRO A 32 13.94 -17.95 27.52
C PRO A 32 15.18 -17.06 27.38
N SER A 33 16.31 -17.64 26.96
CA SER A 33 17.58 -16.91 26.77
C SER A 33 17.61 -16.00 25.54
N TYR A 34 16.57 -16.06 24.68
CA TYR A 34 16.48 -15.29 23.44
C TYR A 34 15.36 -14.23 23.47
N VAL A 35 14.74 -14.04 24.64
CA VAL A 35 13.67 -13.04 24.83
C VAL A 35 14.28 -11.65 24.88
N GLU A 36 13.78 -10.75 24.03
CA GLU A 36 14.08 -9.30 24.05
C GLU A 36 12.83 -8.51 24.45
N SER A 37 13.02 -7.25 24.82
CA SER A 37 11.89 -6.33 25.07
C SER A 37 10.99 -6.21 23.83
N PRO A 38 9.69 -6.56 23.93
CA PRO A 38 8.79 -6.53 22.80
C PRO A 38 8.47 -5.09 22.39
N PRO A 39 8.35 -4.81 21.08
CA PRO A 39 7.95 -3.49 20.59
C PRO A 39 6.47 -3.19 20.97
N PRO A 40 6.02 -1.92 20.85
CA PRO A 40 4.64 -1.56 21.12
C PRO A 40 3.63 -2.45 20.40
N HIS A 41 2.54 -2.82 21.08
CA HIS A 41 1.48 -3.72 20.59
C HIS A 41 1.90 -5.17 20.32
N SER A 42 3.05 -5.60 20.80
CA SER A 42 3.48 -6.99 20.78
C SER A 42 3.56 -7.55 22.21
N VAL A 43 3.50 -8.89 22.32
CA VAL A 43 3.51 -9.61 23.60
C VAL A 43 4.80 -10.40 23.79
N LEU A 44 5.51 -10.75 22.70
CA LEU A 44 6.77 -11.48 22.75
C LEU A 44 7.68 -11.05 21.61
N ARG A 45 8.98 -10.97 21.88
CA ARG A 45 10.04 -10.86 20.88
C ARG A 45 11.16 -11.82 21.20
N LEU A 46 11.53 -12.64 20.22
CA LEU A 46 12.68 -13.56 20.30
C LEU A 46 13.68 -13.18 19.20
N LYS A 47 14.98 -13.29 19.52
CA LYS A 47 16.06 -13.12 18.55
C LYS A 47 17.02 -14.30 18.63
N ILE A 48 16.95 -15.19 17.63
CA ILE A 48 17.64 -16.48 17.59
C ILE A 48 18.49 -16.55 16.31
N ASP A 49 19.81 -16.53 16.39
CA ASP A 49 20.75 -16.78 15.28
C ASP A 49 20.39 -16.11 13.94
N GLY A 50 20.04 -14.82 14.00
CA GLY A 50 19.67 -14.03 12.80
C GLY A 50 18.20 -14.17 12.40
N LEU A 51 17.38 -14.87 13.18
CA LEU A 51 15.94 -14.91 13.09
C LEU A 51 15.31 -14.05 14.18
N THR A 52 14.45 -13.11 13.82
CA THR A 52 13.63 -12.33 14.76
C THR A 52 12.18 -12.80 14.67
N ILE A 53 11.58 -13.10 15.82
CA ILE A 53 10.18 -13.52 15.94
C ILE A 53 9.46 -12.52 16.82
N THR A 54 8.39 -11.92 16.31
CA THR A 54 7.58 -10.94 17.06
C THR A 54 6.13 -11.40 17.08
N ALA A 55 5.60 -11.68 18.26
CA ALA A 55 4.20 -12.01 18.47
C ALA A 55 3.42 -10.74 18.87
N TYR A 56 2.33 -10.48 18.18
CA TYR A 56 1.47 -9.31 18.40
C TYR A 56 0.21 -9.70 19.20
N GLN A 57 -0.38 -8.72 19.90
CA GLN A 57 -1.64 -8.88 20.62
C GLN A 57 -2.79 -9.44 19.77
N SER A 58 -2.72 -9.26 18.45
CA SER A 58 -3.69 -9.79 17.47
C SER A 58 -3.58 -11.30 17.22
N GLY A 59 -2.63 -12.02 17.87
CA GLY A 59 -2.31 -13.42 17.61
C GLY A 59 -1.43 -13.64 16.37
N LYS A 60 -1.10 -12.60 15.62
CA LYS A 60 -0.15 -12.70 14.50
C LYS A 60 1.27 -12.77 15.03
N VAL A 61 2.06 -13.69 14.46
CA VAL A 61 3.48 -13.86 14.77
C VAL A 61 4.29 -13.69 13.49
N LEU A 62 5.16 -12.70 13.50
CA LEU A 62 6.03 -12.34 12.37
C LEU A 62 7.42 -12.97 12.59
N PHE A 63 7.86 -13.76 11.63
CA PHE A 63 9.20 -14.34 11.54
C PHE A 63 9.99 -13.57 10.48
N GLN A 64 11.17 -13.05 10.81
CA GLN A 64 12.01 -12.27 9.90
C GLN A 64 13.47 -12.69 10.01
N GLY A 65 14.14 -12.90 8.89
CA GLY A 65 15.56 -13.23 8.83
C GLY A 65 15.85 -14.62 8.26
N LYS A 66 17.00 -15.17 8.63
CA LYS A 66 17.46 -16.48 8.13
C LYS A 66 16.93 -17.63 8.99
N GLY A 67 16.72 -18.80 8.40
CA GLY A 67 16.39 -20.03 9.15
C GLY A 67 14.91 -20.16 9.53
N ILE A 68 13.99 -19.40 8.93
CA ILE A 68 12.54 -19.49 9.19
C ILE A 68 12.04 -20.91 9.02
N GLU A 69 12.36 -21.57 7.89
CA GLU A 69 11.89 -22.92 7.59
C GLU A 69 12.38 -23.93 8.65
N THR A 70 13.66 -23.86 9.02
CA THR A 70 14.24 -24.72 10.05
C THR A 70 13.58 -24.51 11.42
N PHE A 71 13.28 -23.25 11.77
CA PHE A 71 12.60 -22.93 13.02
C PHE A 71 11.16 -23.46 13.04
N ILE A 72 10.42 -23.30 11.95
CA ILE A 72 9.05 -23.80 11.78
C ILE A 72 9.02 -25.32 11.96
N GLN A 73 9.91 -26.06 11.28
CA GLN A 73 10.03 -27.51 11.40
C GLN A 73 10.37 -27.94 12.83
N LYS A 74 11.38 -27.33 13.45
CA LYS A 74 11.80 -27.64 14.82
C LYS A 74 10.71 -27.44 15.87
N ASN A 75 9.74 -26.55 15.58
CA ASN A 75 8.65 -26.22 16.48
C ASN A 75 7.29 -26.77 16.03
N GLN A 76 7.27 -27.67 15.02
CA GLN A 76 6.06 -28.36 14.53
C GLN A 76 4.93 -27.37 14.14
N LEU A 77 5.31 -26.26 13.48
CA LEU A 77 4.39 -25.21 13.06
C LEU A 77 4.03 -25.32 11.56
N GLU A 78 4.44 -26.41 10.87
CA GLU A 78 4.23 -26.60 9.43
C GLU A 78 2.74 -26.63 9.07
N SER A 79 1.91 -27.26 9.90
CA SER A 79 0.45 -27.29 9.67
C SER A 79 -0.19 -25.91 9.65
N LEU A 80 0.43 -24.92 10.29
CA LEU A 80 -0.02 -23.53 10.27
C LEU A 80 0.41 -22.79 9.00
N MET A 81 1.41 -23.32 8.28
CA MET A 81 1.79 -22.80 6.95
C MET A 81 0.74 -23.20 5.90
N GLU A 82 0.26 -24.44 5.93
CA GLU A 82 -0.79 -24.94 5.01
C GLU A 82 -2.09 -24.15 5.17
N THR A 83 -2.48 -23.80 6.40
CA THR A 83 -3.67 -22.94 6.64
C THR A 83 -3.47 -21.50 6.19
N SER A 84 -2.24 -21.02 6.08
CA SER A 84 -1.96 -19.68 5.54
C SER A 84 -1.97 -19.67 4.00
N GLU A 85 -1.59 -20.78 3.37
CA GLU A 85 -1.68 -20.94 1.91
C GLU A 85 -3.12 -21.22 1.43
N GLU A 86 -3.90 -21.97 2.23
CA GLU A 86 -5.33 -22.16 1.92
C GLU A 86 -6.16 -20.88 2.07
N LYS A 87 -5.80 -19.96 2.97
CA LYS A 87 -6.42 -18.62 3.04
C LYS A 87 -6.03 -17.70 1.89
N SER A 88 -5.02 -18.03 1.10
CA SER A 88 -4.70 -17.35 -0.16
C SER A 88 -5.54 -17.83 -1.34
N LYS A 89 -6.33 -18.90 -1.19
CA LYS A 89 -7.22 -19.43 -2.25
C LYS A 89 -8.54 -18.67 -2.39
N ASP A 90 -8.87 -17.77 -1.47
CA ASP A 90 -9.99 -16.81 -1.59
C ASP A 90 -9.59 -15.47 -2.24
N THR A 91 -8.48 -15.40 -2.96
CA THR A 91 -8.26 -14.27 -3.87
C THR A 91 -9.23 -14.46 -5.03
N PRO A 92 -10.20 -13.57 -5.27
CA PRO A 92 -11.09 -13.69 -6.41
C PRO A 92 -10.22 -13.77 -7.66
N SER A 93 -10.23 -14.92 -8.34
CA SER A 93 -9.52 -15.04 -9.61
C SER A 93 -10.19 -14.10 -10.60
N LEU A 94 -9.38 -13.24 -11.23
CA LEU A 94 -9.89 -12.42 -12.33
C LEU A 94 -10.44 -13.33 -13.41
N PRO A 95 -11.48 -12.88 -14.14
CA PRO A 95 -12.01 -13.62 -15.29
C PRO A 95 -10.89 -13.96 -16.28
N LYS A 96 -11.09 -15.03 -17.02
CA LYS A 96 -10.18 -15.40 -18.11
C LYS A 96 -10.08 -14.23 -19.08
N ASP A 97 -8.88 -13.94 -19.55
CA ASP A 97 -8.59 -12.85 -20.49
C ASP A 97 -8.90 -11.42 -19.99
N PHE A 98 -9.07 -11.23 -18.66
CA PHE A 98 -9.33 -9.93 -18.05
C PHE A 98 -8.33 -8.85 -18.48
N SER A 99 -7.07 -9.21 -18.70
CA SER A 99 -6.00 -8.30 -19.15
C SER A 99 -6.24 -7.67 -20.54
N SER A 100 -7.22 -8.19 -21.30
CA SER A 100 -7.64 -7.67 -22.62
C SER A 100 -8.97 -6.90 -22.60
N TRP A 101 -9.61 -6.78 -21.44
CA TRP A 101 -10.88 -6.08 -21.30
C TRP A 101 -10.71 -4.56 -21.30
N SER A 102 -11.80 -3.84 -21.57
CA SER A 102 -11.91 -2.41 -21.30
C SER A 102 -12.13 -2.17 -19.82
N VAL A 103 -11.10 -1.76 -19.08
CA VAL A 103 -11.12 -1.73 -17.61
C VAL A 103 -10.88 -0.31 -17.09
N MET A 104 -11.58 0.00 -16.00
CA MET A 104 -11.28 1.16 -15.17
C MET A 104 -10.47 0.69 -13.96
N GLY A 105 -9.19 1.07 -13.91
CA GLY A 105 -8.27 0.76 -12.81
C GLY A 105 -8.16 1.91 -11.82
N SER A 106 -7.87 1.62 -10.54
CA SER A 106 -7.55 2.65 -9.55
C SER A 106 -6.42 2.22 -8.62
N ASP A 107 -5.59 3.20 -8.25
CA ASP A 107 -4.46 3.04 -7.33
C ASP A 107 -4.21 4.33 -6.52
N GLU A 108 -3.43 4.23 -5.44
CA GLU A 108 -3.10 5.36 -4.57
C GLU A 108 -1.61 5.50 -4.32
N VAL A 109 -1.16 6.75 -4.05
CA VAL A 109 0.21 7.08 -3.63
C VAL A 109 0.20 8.06 -2.46
N GLY A 110 1.22 7.95 -1.59
CA GLY A 110 1.42 8.85 -0.46
C GLY A 110 0.94 8.31 0.89
N ASN A 111 0.37 7.10 0.94
CA ASN A 111 -0.07 6.46 2.19
C ASN A 111 1.09 6.15 3.15
N GLY A 112 2.30 5.88 2.65
CA GLY A 112 3.52 5.61 3.42
C GLY A 112 4.46 6.82 3.56
N ALA A 113 4.06 8.01 3.11
CA ALA A 113 4.86 9.22 3.18
C ALA A 113 4.32 10.18 4.24
N TYR A 114 5.21 10.67 5.09
CA TYR A 114 4.88 11.64 6.13
C TYR A 114 4.47 12.98 5.55
N PHE A 115 5.30 13.55 4.67
CA PHE A 115 4.99 14.76 3.95
C PHE A 115 4.16 14.53 2.70
N GLY A 116 3.45 15.56 2.26
CA GLY A 116 2.69 15.55 1.02
C GLY A 116 1.32 14.91 1.12
N PRO A 117 0.55 14.98 0.03
CA PRO A 117 -0.83 14.52 -0.02
C PRO A 117 -0.97 12.99 -0.02
N LEU A 118 -2.18 12.52 0.14
CA LEU A 118 -2.63 11.22 -0.34
C LEU A 118 -3.32 11.44 -1.69
N THR A 119 -2.82 10.82 -2.75
CA THR A 119 -3.37 10.92 -4.10
C THR A 119 -3.99 9.60 -4.52
N VAL A 120 -5.18 9.64 -5.08
CA VAL A 120 -5.86 8.47 -5.66
C VAL A 120 -6.23 8.81 -7.10
N ALA A 121 -5.85 7.94 -8.02
CA ALA A 121 -6.25 8.08 -9.41
C ALA A 121 -7.10 6.89 -9.87
N SER A 122 -8.00 7.14 -10.80
CA SER A 122 -8.62 6.13 -11.64
C SER A 122 -8.32 6.44 -13.11
N ALA A 123 -8.12 5.39 -13.91
CA ALA A 123 -7.84 5.48 -15.33
C ALA A 123 -8.70 4.48 -16.09
N TYR A 124 -9.35 4.92 -17.17
CA TYR A 124 -10.10 4.04 -18.07
C TYR A 124 -9.26 3.70 -19.28
N VAL A 125 -9.03 2.43 -19.51
CA VAL A 125 -8.30 1.94 -20.69
C VAL A 125 -9.21 1.00 -21.45
N SER A 126 -9.64 1.45 -22.63
CA SER A 126 -10.36 0.61 -23.57
C SER A 126 -9.41 -0.45 -24.16
N LYS A 127 -9.96 -1.58 -24.57
CA LYS A 127 -9.17 -2.68 -25.19
C LYS A 127 -8.35 -2.22 -26.40
N GLU A 128 -8.86 -1.21 -27.15
CA GLU A 128 -8.18 -0.63 -28.30
C GLU A 128 -6.93 0.17 -27.90
N ASN A 129 -6.93 0.77 -26.71
CA ASN A 129 -5.82 1.59 -26.19
C ASN A 129 -4.75 0.78 -25.45
N ILE A 130 -5.03 -0.48 -25.11
CA ILE A 130 -4.06 -1.37 -24.41
C ILE A 130 -2.73 -1.49 -25.19
N PRO A 131 -2.71 -1.78 -26.51
CA PRO A 131 -1.46 -1.89 -27.25
C PRO A 131 -0.67 -0.58 -27.31
N LEU A 132 -1.37 0.56 -27.42
CA LEU A 132 -0.75 1.88 -27.44
C LEU A 132 -0.04 2.18 -26.09
N LEU A 133 -0.71 1.99 -24.97
CA LEU A 133 -0.14 2.23 -23.66
C LEU A 133 1.05 1.30 -23.36
N LYS A 134 0.97 0.03 -23.78
CA LYS A 134 2.12 -0.90 -23.70
C LYS A 134 3.32 -0.39 -24.50
N LYS A 135 3.09 0.09 -25.73
CA LYS A 135 4.14 0.67 -26.58
C LYS A 135 4.72 1.97 -25.98
N MET A 136 3.91 2.77 -25.28
CA MET A 136 4.36 3.96 -24.55
C MET A 136 5.20 3.62 -23.31
N GLY A 137 5.27 2.35 -22.89
CA GLY A 137 6.05 1.91 -21.73
C GLY A 137 5.30 2.03 -20.39
N VAL A 138 3.96 2.08 -20.42
CA VAL A 138 3.15 2.02 -19.18
C VAL A 138 3.33 0.66 -18.52
N LYS A 139 3.83 0.67 -17.29
CA LYS A 139 4.15 -0.51 -16.46
C LYS A 139 4.06 -0.15 -14.98
N ASP A 140 4.44 -1.07 -14.09
CA ASP A 140 4.51 -0.80 -12.65
C ASP A 140 5.34 0.46 -12.38
N SER A 141 4.74 1.42 -11.70
CA SER A 141 5.36 2.71 -11.40
C SER A 141 6.62 2.59 -10.54
N LYS A 142 6.78 1.47 -9.80
CA LYS A 142 7.97 1.18 -8.97
C LYS A 142 9.22 0.87 -9.80
N ASP A 143 9.03 0.46 -11.06
CA ASP A 143 10.12 0.19 -12.01
C ASP A 143 10.59 1.45 -12.76
N LEU A 144 10.04 2.61 -12.44
CA LEU A 144 10.33 3.89 -13.10
C LEU A 144 10.93 4.90 -12.12
N THR A 145 11.83 5.73 -12.62
CA THR A 145 12.32 6.89 -11.85
C THR A 145 11.27 8.00 -11.80
N ASP A 146 11.43 8.96 -10.88
CA ASP A 146 10.51 10.09 -10.76
C ASP A 146 10.53 10.97 -12.04
N GLU A 147 11.70 11.12 -12.68
CA GLU A 147 11.85 11.84 -13.96
C GLU A 147 11.08 11.13 -15.08
N GLN A 148 11.18 9.79 -15.14
CA GLN A 148 10.42 8.99 -16.12
C GLN A 148 8.92 9.12 -15.90
N ILE A 149 8.44 9.07 -14.65
CA ILE A 149 7.03 9.28 -14.31
C ILE A 149 6.56 10.65 -14.80
N ARG A 150 7.31 11.72 -14.52
CA ARG A 150 6.97 13.08 -14.96
C ARG A 150 6.97 13.23 -16.49
N ALA A 151 7.83 12.50 -17.19
CA ALA A 151 7.88 12.53 -18.66
C ALA A 151 6.75 11.72 -19.32
N PHE A 152 6.32 10.63 -18.70
CA PHE A 152 5.28 9.75 -19.29
C PHE A 152 3.85 10.19 -18.97
N VAL A 153 3.59 10.66 -17.76
CA VAL A 153 2.21 10.93 -17.30
C VAL A 153 1.47 11.97 -18.14
N PRO A 154 2.07 13.09 -18.59
CA PRO A 154 1.39 14.02 -19.50
C PRO A 154 0.87 13.32 -20.76
N LYS A 155 1.69 12.47 -21.38
CA LYS A 155 1.32 11.71 -22.59
C LYS A 155 0.20 10.70 -22.34
N ILE A 156 0.23 10.02 -21.17
CA ILE A 156 -0.85 9.12 -20.77
C ILE A 156 -2.17 9.86 -20.62
N LYS A 157 -2.15 11.03 -19.99
CA LYS A 157 -3.34 11.89 -19.78
C LYS A 157 -3.98 12.40 -21.07
N GLU A 158 -3.21 12.50 -22.16
CA GLU A 158 -3.71 12.86 -23.51
C GLU A 158 -4.44 11.69 -24.19
N VAL A 159 -4.08 10.45 -23.86
CA VAL A 159 -4.55 9.25 -24.55
C VAL A 159 -5.78 8.61 -23.88
N ILE A 160 -5.88 8.68 -22.57
CA ILE A 160 -6.93 7.99 -21.82
C ILE A 160 -7.69 8.90 -20.85
N PRO A 161 -9.00 8.68 -20.66
CA PRO A 161 -9.77 9.32 -19.61
C PRO A 161 -9.24 8.89 -18.23
N TYR A 162 -9.14 9.85 -17.33
CA TYR A 162 -8.73 9.63 -15.94
C TYR A 162 -9.45 10.57 -14.99
N LYS A 163 -9.45 10.21 -13.70
CA LYS A 163 -9.83 11.07 -12.58
C LYS A 163 -8.75 10.99 -11.50
N LEU A 164 -8.34 12.14 -11.02
CA LEU A 164 -7.39 12.28 -9.93
C LEU A 164 -8.06 13.01 -8.76
N LEU A 165 -7.88 12.48 -7.56
CA LEU A 165 -8.28 13.08 -6.29
C LEU A 165 -7.03 13.27 -5.42
N THR A 166 -6.88 14.45 -4.85
CA THR A 166 -5.75 14.81 -3.99
C THR A 166 -6.29 15.20 -2.61
N LEU A 167 -5.93 14.43 -1.60
CA LEU A 167 -6.23 14.75 -0.21
C LEU A 167 -5.00 15.38 0.43
N TRP A 168 -5.00 16.71 0.53
CA TRP A 168 -3.92 17.48 1.10
C TRP A 168 -3.73 17.24 2.60
N PRO A 169 -2.52 17.41 3.16
CA PRO A 169 -2.21 17.06 4.55
C PRO A 169 -3.15 17.71 5.58
N GLU A 170 -3.50 18.97 5.42
CA GLU A 170 -4.40 19.64 6.36
C GLU A 170 -5.77 18.96 6.41
N LYS A 171 -6.39 18.71 5.26
CA LYS A 171 -7.66 17.99 5.18
C LYS A 171 -7.53 16.52 5.58
N TYR A 172 -6.40 15.89 5.24
CA TYR A 172 -6.09 14.55 5.69
C TYR A 172 -6.10 14.45 7.23
N ASN A 173 -5.45 15.38 7.93
CA ASN A 173 -5.39 15.41 9.38
C ASN A 173 -6.76 15.60 10.04
N GLU A 174 -7.66 16.39 9.44
CA GLU A 174 -9.04 16.55 9.91
C GLU A 174 -9.84 15.24 9.77
N VAL A 175 -9.77 14.63 8.58
CA VAL A 175 -10.53 13.40 8.29
C VAL A 175 -10.00 12.23 9.12
N GLN A 176 -8.69 12.16 9.34
CA GLN A 176 -8.04 11.09 10.08
C GLN A 176 -8.47 11.03 11.56
N GLN A 177 -9.00 12.11 12.12
CA GLN A 177 -9.55 12.10 13.49
C GLN A 177 -10.81 11.21 13.63
N VAL A 178 -11.56 11.02 12.55
CA VAL A 178 -12.85 10.30 12.56
C VAL A 178 -12.86 9.09 11.62
N LYS A 179 -11.88 8.96 10.73
CA LYS A 179 -11.76 7.89 9.74
C LYS A 179 -10.36 7.30 9.74
N ASN A 180 -10.26 5.98 9.70
CA ASN A 180 -8.97 5.34 9.51
C ASN A 180 -8.48 5.42 8.05
N LEU A 181 -7.20 5.13 7.81
CA LEU A 181 -6.59 5.22 6.49
C LEU A 181 -7.31 4.36 5.43
N ASN A 182 -7.71 3.14 5.76
CA ASN A 182 -8.39 2.26 4.80
C ASN A 182 -9.78 2.79 4.44
N GLU A 183 -10.50 3.41 5.40
CA GLU A 183 -11.77 4.07 5.13
C GLU A 183 -11.60 5.28 4.21
N MET A 184 -10.59 6.13 4.46
CA MET A 184 -10.27 7.25 3.57
C MET A 184 -9.94 6.78 2.16
N LYS A 185 -9.12 5.73 2.02
CA LYS A 185 -8.79 5.14 0.72
C LYS A 185 -10.04 4.61 0.02
N ALA A 186 -10.88 3.83 0.72
CA ALA A 186 -12.10 3.29 0.13
C ALA A 186 -13.02 4.37 -0.43
N LEU A 187 -13.22 5.46 0.32
CA LEU A 187 -14.01 6.61 -0.12
C LEU A 187 -13.42 7.29 -1.37
N LEU A 188 -12.10 7.50 -1.38
CA LEU A 188 -11.41 8.16 -2.51
C LEU A 188 -11.41 7.28 -3.77
N HIS A 189 -11.13 5.96 -3.65
CA HIS A 189 -11.18 5.04 -4.79
C HIS A 189 -12.58 5.00 -5.39
N ASN A 190 -13.61 4.78 -4.58
CA ASN A 190 -14.99 4.75 -5.05
C ASN A 190 -15.40 6.09 -5.72
N GLN A 191 -15.04 7.22 -5.12
CA GLN A 191 -15.34 8.54 -5.68
C GLN A 191 -14.61 8.76 -7.00
N ALA A 192 -13.31 8.41 -7.11
CA ALA A 192 -12.55 8.53 -8.35
C ALA A 192 -13.15 7.67 -9.48
N LEU A 193 -13.49 6.41 -9.18
CA LEU A 193 -14.13 5.50 -10.13
C LEU A 193 -15.49 6.02 -10.59
N ARG A 194 -16.34 6.47 -9.67
CA ARG A 194 -17.65 7.04 -10.02
C ARG A 194 -17.54 8.25 -10.91
N LEU A 195 -16.74 9.25 -10.51
CA LEU A 195 -16.57 10.48 -11.29
C LEU A 195 -15.97 10.20 -12.68
N LEU A 196 -15.12 9.17 -12.79
CA LEU A 196 -14.61 8.76 -14.10
C LEU A 196 -15.67 8.03 -14.91
N SER A 197 -16.50 7.19 -14.29
CA SER A 197 -17.62 6.52 -14.98
C SER A 197 -18.60 7.54 -15.57
N GLU A 198 -18.92 8.57 -14.80
CA GLU A 198 -19.79 9.67 -15.29
C GLU A 198 -19.14 10.42 -16.47
N LYS A 199 -17.81 10.64 -16.43
CA LYS A 199 -17.05 11.34 -17.47
C LYS A 199 -17.01 10.60 -18.81
N ILE A 200 -16.95 9.26 -18.79
CA ILE A 200 -16.81 8.45 -20.00
C ILE A 200 -18.15 8.08 -20.65
N MET A 201 -19.29 8.42 -20.02
CA MET A 201 -20.62 8.12 -20.60
C MET A 201 -20.73 8.63 -22.04
N PRO A 202 -21.37 7.87 -22.94
CA PRO A 202 -22.15 6.64 -22.72
C PRO A 202 -21.33 5.35 -22.65
N GLU A 203 -19.99 5.43 -22.75
CA GLU A 203 -19.14 4.24 -22.56
C GLU A 203 -19.23 3.72 -21.13
N SER A 204 -19.05 2.41 -20.97
CA SER A 204 -18.95 1.77 -19.66
C SER A 204 -17.85 0.72 -19.67
N PRO A 205 -17.09 0.56 -18.56
CA PRO A 205 -16.07 -0.46 -18.48
C PRO A 205 -16.69 -1.87 -18.40
N GLU A 206 -15.98 -2.86 -18.93
CA GLU A 206 -16.29 -4.28 -18.73
C GLU A 206 -16.00 -4.70 -17.28
N GLY A 207 -15.01 -4.06 -16.63
CA GLY A 207 -14.66 -4.27 -15.23
C GLY A 207 -14.04 -3.06 -14.56
N TYR A 208 -14.16 -3.00 -13.23
CA TYR A 208 -13.43 -2.10 -12.35
C TYR A 208 -12.38 -2.90 -11.60
N LEU A 209 -11.12 -2.45 -11.59
CA LEU A 209 -10.05 -3.12 -10.86
C LEU A 209 -9.43 -2.16 -9.85
N ILE A 210 -9.52 -2.52 -8.58
CA ILE A 210 -8.95 -1.77 -7.47
C ILE A 210 -7.68 -2.50 -7.00
N ASP A 211 -6.54 -1.79 -6.92
CA ASP A 211 -5.38 -2.32 -6.20
C ASP A 211 -5.75 -2.58 -4.75
N GLN A 212 -5.67 -3.85 -4.33
CA GLN A 212 -6.28 -4.30 -3.09
C GLN A 212 -5.47 -3.86 -1.87
N PHE A 213 -5.97 -2.92 -1.11
CA PHE A 213 -5.41 -2.46 0.16
C PHE A 213 -6.14 -2.97 1.41
N CYS A 214 -7.33 -3.54 1.24
CA CYS A 214 -8.10 -4.21 2.31
C CYS A 214 -8.99 -5.29 1.70
N LYS A 215 -9.61 -6.12 2.55
CA LYS A 215 -10.57 -7.13 2.07
C LYS A 215 -11.81 -6.48 1.45
N PRO A 216 -12.40 -7.06 0.38
CA PRO A 216 -13.58 -6.51 -0.28
C PRO A 216 -14.75 -6.22 0.67
N GLU A 217 -15.01 -7.12 1.65
CA GLU A 217 -16.08 -6.94 2.63
C GLU A 217 -15.87 -5.69 3.48
N LEU A 218 -14.61 -5.40 3.82
CA LEU A 218 -14.24 -4.22 4.60
C LEU A 218 -14.36 -2.94 3.76
N TYR A 219 -13.93 -3.00 2.49
CA TYR A 219 -14.11 -1.91 1.53
C TYR A 219 -15.59 -1.50 1.44
N TYR A 220 -16.49 -2.45 1.18
CA TYR A 220 -17.92 -2.17 1.09
C TYR A 220 -18.56 -1.74 2.42
N ARG A 221 -18.03 -2.21 3.56
CA ARG A 221 -18.46 -1.72 4.89
C ARG A 221 -18.15 -0.24 5.06
N TYR A 222 -16.97 0.22 4.64
CA TYR A 222 -16.60 1.63 4.68
C TYR A 222 -17.46 2.50 3.75
N LEU A 223 -18.01 1.92 2.70
CA LEU A 223 -18.84 2.63 1.72
C LEU A 223 -20.36 2.52 2.02
N LYS A 224 -20.74 2.04 3.21
CA LYS A 224 -22.17 1.94 3.57
C LYS A 224 -22.84 3.33 3.46
N GLY A 225 -23.93 3.40 2.69
CA GLY A 225 -24.66 4.65 2.42
C GLY A 225 -24.05 5.54 1.34
N GLN A 226 -22.94 5.13 0.72
CA GLN A 226 -22.36 5.81 -0.43
C GLN A 226 -22.87 5.23 -1.75
N PRO A 227 -23.09 6.04 -2.80
CA PRO A 227 -23.32 5.53 -4.14
C PRO A 227 -22.08 4.78 -4.63
N LEU A 228 -22.27 3.62 -5.27
CA LEU A 228 -21.18 2.73 -5.70
C LEU A 228 -21.13 2.65 -7.23
N VAL A 229 -19.95 2.30 -7.77
CA VAL A 229 -19.86 1.69 -9.10
C VAL A 229 -20.44 0.27 -9.07
N ASP A 230 -20.65 -0.34 -10.24
CA ASP A 230 -21.25 -1.68 -10.32
C ASP A 230 -20.42 -2.71 -9.54
N LYS A 231 -20.96 -3.16 -8.42
CA LYS A 231 -20.33 -4.12 -7.52
C LYS A 231 -20.05 -5.46 -8.20
N ASN A 232 -20.91 -5.89 -9.14
CA ASN A 232 -20.77 -7.17 -9.83
C ASN A 232 -19.64 -7.16 -10.85
N LYS A 233 -19.18 -5.97 -11.27
CA LYS A 233 -18.05 -5.77 -12.18
C LYS A 233 -16.80 -5.27 -11.45
N THR A 234 -16.80 -5.21 -10.10
CA THR A 234 -15.68 -4.69 -9.31
C THR A 234 -14.83 -5.82 -8.77
N TYR A 235 -13.54 -5.77 -9.10
CA TYR A 235 -12.53 -6.75 -8.73
C TYR A 235 -11.48 -6.11 -7.84
N PHE A 236 -10.93 -6.90 -6.92
CA PHE A 236 -9.86 -6.51 -6.00
C PHE A 236 -8.72 -7.50 -6.13
N ILE A 237 -7.52 -7.04 -6.40
CA ILE A 237 -6.34 -7.88 -6.46
C ILE A 237 -5.11 -7.11 -5.99
N THR A 238 -4.28 -7.74 -5.19
CA THR A 238 -2.99 -7.16 -4.77
C THR A 238 -2.06 -7.08 -5.96
N LYS A 239 -1.30 -5.99 -6.07
CA LYS A 239 -0.45 -5.69 -7.24
C LYS A 239 -1.25 -5.63 -8.54
N GLY A 240 -2.37 -4.91 -8.49
CA GLY A 240 -3.29 -4.76 -9.61
C GLY A 240 -2.62 -4.26 -10.90
N GLU A 241 -1.53 -3.47 -10.76
CA GLU A 241 -0.68 -3.00 -11.86
C GLU A 241 -0.05 -4.11 -12.70
N SER A 242 0.17 -5.29 -12.09
CA SER A 242 0.68 -6.48 -12.80
C SER A 242 -0.41 -7.24 -13.55
N HIS A 243 -1.69 -6.96 -13.27
CA HIS A 243 -2.84 -7.67 -13.83
C HIS A 243 -3.54 -6.90 -14.94
N HIS A 244 -3.57 -5.56 -14.86
CA HIS A 244 -4.16 -4.73 -15.90
C HIS A 244 -3.48 -3.37 -16.02
N ILE A 245 -3.22 -2.95 -17.27
CA ILE A 245 -2.53 -1.69 -17.59
C ILE A 245 -3.29 -0.45 -17.10
N ALA A 246 -4.60 -0.53 -16.89
CA ALA A 246 -5.40 0.57 -16.34
C ALA A 246 -4.98 0.90 -14.89
N VAL A 247 -4.65 -0.10 -14.06
CA VAL A 247 -4.13 0.13 -12.70
C VAL A 247 -2.72 0.70 -12.76
N ALA A 248 -1.86 0.20 -13.66
CA ALA A 248 -0.53 0.76 -13.87
C ALA A 248 -0.58 2.24 -14.30
N ALA A 249 -1.48 2.60 -15.21
CA ALA A 249 -1.70 3.99 -15.61
C ALA A 249 -2.21 4.85 -14.45
N ALA A 250 -3.15 4.34 -13.64
CA ALA A 250 -3.65 5.03 -12.45
C ALA A 250 -2.52 5.25 -11.42
N SER A 251 -1.70 4.22 -11.16
CA SER A 251 -0.52 4.29 -10.29
C SER A 251 0.45 5.38 -10.72
N MET A 252 0.81 5.41 -12.01
CA MET A 252 1.69 6.44 -12.56
C MET A 252 1.10 7.85 -12.41
N ILE A 253 -0.19 8.04 -12.69
CA ILE A 253 -0.89 9.32 -12.55
C ILE A 253 -0.91 9.77 -11.08
N ALA A 254 -1.23 8.86 -10.16
CA ALA A 254 -1.24 9.14 -8.72
C ALA A 254 0.17 9.51 -8.21
N ARG A 255 1.22 8.78 -8.65
CA ARG A 255 2.61 9.07 -8.26
C ARG A 255 3.09 10.42 -8.79
N CYS A 256 2.81 10.75 -10.04
CA CYS A 256 3.13 12.08 -10.59
C CYS A 256 2.48 13.19 -9.76
N ALA A 257 1.20 13.06 -9.47
CA ALA A 257 0.47 14.04 -8.67
C ALA A 257 0.98 14.15 -7.22
N PHE A 258 1.42 13.05 -6.63
CA PHE A 258 2.06 13.05 -5.31
C PHE A 258 3.39 13.83 -5.34
N LEU A 259 4.23 13.60 -6.34
CA LEU A 259 5.50 14.31 -6.53
C LEU A 259 5.28 15.81 -6.76
N ASP A 260 4.31 16.16 -7.64
CA ASP A 260 3.95 17.55 -7.89
C ASP A 260 3.40 18.22 -6.62
N GLY A 261 2.64 17.49 -5.81
CA GLY A 261 2.15 17.96 -4.53
C GLY A 261 3.26 18.22 -3.51
N LEU A 262 4.28 17.34 -3.45
CA LEU A 262 5.47 17.57 -2.61
C LEU A 262 6.24 18.82 -3.07
N ASP A 263 6.43 19.00 -4.38
CA ASP A 263 7.14 20.16 -4.90
C ASP A 263 6.36 21.45 -4.64
N SER A 264 5.04 21.44 -4.80
CA SER A 264 4.17 22.59 -4.52
C SER A 264 4.28 23.00 -3.04
N LEU A 265 4.16 22.04 -2.11
CA LEU A 265 4.32 22.32 -0.69
C LEU A 265 5.76 22.73 -0.33
N SER A 266 6.76 22.14 -0.98
CA SER A 266 8.17 22.52 -0.78
C SER A 266 8.42 23.98 -1.18
N THR A 267 7.84 24.41 -2.29
CA THR A 267 7.94 25.79 -2.80
C THR A 267 7.16 26.77 -1.91
N GLU A 268 5.92 26.42 -1.54
CA GLU A 268 5.04 27.27 -0.74
C GLU A 268 5.62 27.56 0.65
N PHE A 269 6.20 26.52 1.31
CA PHE A 269 6.67 26.65 2.68
C PHE A 269 8.20 26.81 2.81
N GLY A 270 8.94 26.79 1.71
CA GLY A 270 10.40 27.03 1.71
C GLY A 270 11.24 25.88 2.28
N TYR A 271 10.73 24.66 2.23
CA TYR A 271 11.41 23.44 2.71
C TYR A 271 11.45 22.39 1.62
N LYS A 272 12.62 21.79 1.36
CA LYS A 272 12.70 20.61 0.50
C LYS A 272 12.10 19.40 1.24
N LEU A 273 10.85 19.07 0.96
CA LEU A 273 10.11 17.99 1.61
C LEU A 273 10.47 16.63 0.98
N PRO A 274 11.12 15.70 1.69
CA PRO A 274 11.44 14.38 1.17
C PRO A 274 10.22 13.47 1.20
N SER A 275 10.15 12.53 0.26
CA SER A 275 9.20 11.42 0.29
C SER A 275 9.55 10.41 1.39
N GLY A 276 8.56 9.58 1.79
CA GLY A 276 8.71 8.52 2.78
C GLY A 276 8.57 9.00 4.23
N ALA A 277 9.15 8.23 5.18
CA ALA A 277 9.02 8.44 6.63
C ALA A 277 10.32 8.09 7.39
N GLY A 278 11.48 8.20 6.73
CA GLY A 278 12.79 7.89 7.30
C GLY A 278 13.35 9.02 8.19
N SER A 279 14.60 8.85 8.66
CA SER A 279 15.26 9.79 9.57
C SER A 279 15.49 11.18 8.96
N ASN A 280 15.72 11.28 7.66
CA ASN A 280 15.80 12.55 6.95
C ASN A 280 14.48 13.35 7.02
N VAL A 281 13.34 12.64 7.04
CA VAL A 281 12.02 13.24 7.23
C VAL A 281 11.87 13.79 8.64
N ASP A 282 12.33 13.04 9.68
CA ASP A 282 12.31 13.47 11.07
C ASP A 282 13.07 14.80 11.26
N GLN A 283 14.25 14.94 10.64
CA GLN A 283 15.08 16.15 10.71
C GLN A 283 14.37 17.37 10.09
N ILE A 284 13.76 17.22 8.92
CA ILE A 284 13.02 18.32 8.27
C ILE A 284 11.78 18.68 9.09
N ALA A 285 11.07 17.71 9.63
CA ALA A 285 9.92 17.94 10.50
C ALA A 285 10.31 18.72 11.78
N ALA A 286 11.42 18.35 12.42
CA ALA A 286 11.95 19.06 13.58
C ALA A 286 12.34 20.51 13.23
N LYS A 287 12.96 20.72 12.06
CA LYS A 287 13.29 22.06 11.56
C LYS A 287 12.05 22.92 11.34
N ILE A 288 11.01 22.37 10.72
CA ILE A 288 9.73 23.06 10.51
C ILE A 288 9.09 23.41 11.87
N LEU A 289 9.05 22.45 12.81
CA LEU A 289 8.51 22.68 14.15
C LEU A 289 9.25 23.78 14.90
N LYS A 290 10.58 23.81 14.79
CA LYS A 290 11.42 24.80 15.48
C LYS A 290 11.18 26.22 14.96
N HIS A 291 11.04 26.40 13.66
CA HIS A 291 10.96 27.72 13.04
C HIS A 291 9.53 28.23 12.83
N ASN A 292 8.59 27.33 12.54
CA ASN A 292 7.23 27.69 12.08
C ASN A 292 6.12 27.10 12.96
N GLY A 293 6.47 26.21 13.88
CA GLY A 293 5.49 25.59 14.79
C GLY A 293 4.59 24.55 14.13
N MET A 294 3.61 24.08 14.90
CA MET A 294 2.68 23.02 14.49
C MET A 294 1.73 23.45 13.36
N ASN A 295 1.43 24.74 13.25
CA ASN A 295 0.50 25.28 12.24
C ASN A 295 1.00 25.04 10.81
N ILE A 296 2.31 25.16 10.57
CA ILE A 296 2.88 24.85 9.25
C ILE A 296 3.06 23.34 9.09
N LEU A 297 3.51 22.64 10.14
CA LEU A 297 3.70 21.20 10.06
C LEU A 297 2.41 20.47 9.65
N ARG A 298 1.24 20.87 10.19
CA ARG A 298 -0.07 20.27 9.84
C ARG A 298 -0.47 20.47 8.38
N LYS A 299 0.04 21.52 7.72
CA LYS A 299 -0.26 21.81 6.31
C LYS A 299 0.59 21.00 5.34
N VAL A 300 1.74 20.49 5.79
CA VAL A 300 2.69 19.76 4.94
C VAL A 300 2.80 18.28 5.29
N ALA A 301 2.35 17.84 6.48
CA ALA A 301 2.59 16.50 7.03
C ALA A 301 1.32 15.82 7.55
N LYS A 302 1.31 14.48 7.52
CA LYS A 302 0.29 13.60 8.11
C LYS A 302 0.64 13.31 9.56
N LEU A 303 0.04 14.05 10.49
CA LEU A 303 0.49 14.15 11.89
C LEU A 303 0.37 12.87 12.71
N HIS A 304 -0.40 11.88 12.28
CA HIS A 304 -0.54 10.59 12.97
C HIS A 304 0.70 9.67 12.84
N PHE A 305 1.64 10.01 11.96
CA PHE A 305 2.90 9.28 11.84
C PHE A 305 3.79 9.48 13.07
N ALA A 306 4.54 8.45 13.45
CA ALA A 306 5.50 8.50 14.55
C ALA A 306 6.58 9.60 14.37
N ASN A 307 6.81 10.05 13.13
CA ASN A 307 7.69 11.15 12.79
C ASN A 307 7.34 12.46 13.51
N THR A 308 6.06 12.72 13.77
CA THR A 308 5.60 13.89 14.53
C THR A 308 6.18 13.90 15.95
N GLU A 309 6.09 12.77 16.66
CA GLU A 309 6.61 12.67 18.04
C GLU A 309 8.15 12.67 18.07
N LYS A 310 8.78 12.05 17.08
CA LYS A 310 10.25 12.12 16.94
C LYS A 310 10.72 13.56 16.69
N ALA A 311 10.04 14.28 15.79
CA ALA A 311 10.37 15.67 15.50
C ALA A 311 10.20 16.58 16.73
N LYS A 312 9.20 16.36 17.59
CA LYS A 312 9.01 17.09 18.85
C LYS A 312 10.21 16.89 19.79
N ARG A 313 10.68 15.63 19.95
CA ARG A 313 11.84 15.30 20.79
C ARG A 313 13.15 15.89 20.25
N MET A 314 13.30 16.00 18.94
CA MET A 314 14.50 16.59 18.29
C MET A 314 14.51 18.12 18.34
N LYS A 315 13.37 18.75 18.60
CA LYS A 315 13.26 20.21 18.75
C LYS A 315 13.83 20.71 20.08
N GLU A 316 13.76 19.85 21.12
CA GLU A 316 14.33 20.12 22.45
C GLU A 316 15.87 20.11 22.38
#